data_1e0d702bf691d5839cd7c5b2dee42866
#
_entry.id   1e0d702bf691d5839cd7c5b2dee42866
#
_cell.length_a   1.000
_cell.length_b   1.000
_cell.length_c   1.000
_cell.angle_alpha   90.00
_cell.angle_beta   90.00
_cell.angle_gamma   90.00
#
_symmetry.space_group_name_H-M   'P 1'
#
loop_
_entity.id
_entity.type
_entity.pdbx_description
1 polymer ?
#
loop_
_entity_poly.entity_id
_entity_poly.type
_entity_poly.pdbx_seq_one_letter_code
_entity_poly.pdbx_strand_id
1 'polypeptide(L)'
;EKVTAEKINFMAKHARGLICLAMSQNKCAALNLNQMVHDNKSGHGTGFTVSIEAATGITTGISAADRARTIAVASKARAKASDIVSPGHIFPVRAVPGGVLSRTGHTEGSTDLCRLAGLTESAVICEVMNEDGTMARKKALIDFSKKHNLRIGTIADLINYRIFNEQTVKRVERKSVKTEYGKFNLILYKDLIFDETHIVLQKGKITKNSPTLVRVQQSNFFHDLLNVNEFGARWSVSDAMKKINEAGKGIILLIDGESNKVNEFNEINASKKRRVSIPNNDPRRIGALKQLFGNMSNFSAENFVAD
;
A
#
# COMPACT_ATOMS: atom_id res chain seq x y z
N GLU A 1 -3.71 11.83 18.93
CA GLU A 1 -4.50 12.03 20.17
C GLU A 1 -3.70 11.80 21.46
N LYS A 2 -2.55 11.13 21.40
CA LYS A 2 -1.64 10.88 22.53
C LYS A 2 -0.44 11.84 22.58
N VAL A 3 -0.50 12.93 21.81
CA VAL A 3 0.54 13.95 21.78
C VAL A 3 0.54 14.75 23.09
N THR A 4 1.75 15.16 23.53
CA THR A 4 1.95 16.10 24.65
C THR A 4 3.04 17.10 24.28
N ALA A 5 3.10 18.23 25.00
CA ALA A 5 4.14 19.23 24.80
C ALA A 5 5.56 18.66 24.97
N GLU A 6 5.74 17.76 25.94
CA GLU A 6 7.02 17.10 26.21
C GLU A 6 7.47 16.25 25.03
N LYS A 7 6.53 15.51 24.39
CA LYS A 7 6.83 14.70 23.19
C LYS A 7 7.21 15.58 22.01
N ILE A 8 6.52 16.69 21.80
CA ILE A 8 6.87 17.66 20.75
C ILE A 8 8.24 18.28 21.02
N ASN A 9 8.49 18.69 22.26
CA ASN A 9 9.80 19.22 22.65
C ASN A 9 10.91 18.16 22.46
N PHE A 10 10.65 16.92 22.81
CA PHE A 10 11.58 15.82 22.57
C PHE A 10 11.92 15.68 21.08
N MET A 11 10.92 15.67 20.18
CA MET A 11 11.13 15.60 18.73
C MET A 11 11.93 16.81 18.23
N ALA A 12 11.57 18.02 18.63
CA ALA A 12 12.28 19.24 18.22
C ALA A 12 13.74 19.23 18.67
N LYS A 13 14.01 18.83 19.92
CA LYS A 13 15.35 18.83 20.52
C LYS A 13 16.23 17.71 20.00
N HIS A 14 15.71 16.50 19.90
CA HIS A 14 16.50 15.29 19.66
C HIS A 14 16.41 14.77 18.23
N ALA A 15 15.24 14.84 17.58
CA ALA A 15 15.10 14.44 16.18
C ALA A 15 15.52 15.54 15.22
N ARG A 16 15.24 16.82 15.50
CA ARG A 16 15.70 18.01 14.74
C ARG A 16 15.05 18.21 13.36
N GLY A 17 14.21 17.29 12.91
CA GLY A 17 13.51 17.34 11.63
C GLY A 17 12.26 18.23 11.64
N LEU A 18 11.52 18.23 10.56
CA LEU A 18 10.24 18.91 10.45
C LEU A 18 9.15 18.11 11.17
N ILE A 19 8.51 18.71 12.18
CA ILE A 19 7.41 18.05 12.86
C ILE A 19 6.17 18.11 11.98
N CYS A 20 5.77 16.95 11.45
CA CYS A 20 4.63 16.78 10.57
C CYS A 20 3.50 15.99 11.26
N LEU A 21 2.29 16.15 10.76
CA LEU A 21 1.11 15.40 11.19
C LEU A 21 0.63 14.52 10.03
N ALA A 22 1.05 13.26 10.00
CA ALA A 22 0.51 12.28 9.07
C ALA A 22 -0.98 12.05 9.38
N MET A 23 -1.83 12.09 8.37
CA MET A 23 -3.29 11.95 8.50
C MET A 23 -3.87 11.14 7.35
N SER A 24 -4.92 10.35 7.63
CA SER A 24 -5.65 9.68 6.55
C SER A 24 -6.35 10.70 5.63
N GLN A 25 -6.63 10.27 4.39
CA GLN A 25 -7.34 11.10 3.42
C GLN A 25 -8.69 11.60 3.95
N ASN A 26 -9.43 10.72 4.65
CA ASN A 26 -10.73 11.07 5.23
C ASN A 26 -10.60 12.17 6.30
N LYS A 27 -9.54 12.11 7.12
CA LYS A 27 -9.26 13.15 8.12
C LYS A 27 -8.92 14.48 7.46
N CYS A 28 -8.07 14.47 6.42
CA CYS A 28 -7.76 15.68 5.66
C CYS A 28 -9.02 16.29 5.04
N ALA A 29 -9.89 15.46 4.46
CA ALA A 29 -11.17 15.91 3.88
C ALA A 29 -12.09 16.52 4.93
N ALA A 30 -12.25 15.89 6.11
CA ALA A 30 -13.07 16.40 7.21
C ALA A 30 -12.60 17.77 7.73
N LEU A 31 -11.30 18.04 7.65
CA LEU A 31 -10.69 19.33 8.01
C LEU A 31 -10.59 20.33 6.84
N ASN A 32 -11.09 19.96 5.66
CA ASN A 32 -10.97 20.75 4.42
C ASN A 32 -9.50 21.14 4.10
N LEU A 33 -8.58 20.21 4.32
CA LEU A 33 -7.15 20.41 4.06
C LEU A 33 -6.83 20.12 2.60
N ASN A 34 -6.58 21.17 1.84
CA ASN A 34 -6.13 21.06 0.45
C ASN A 34 -4.64 20.75 0.37
N GLN A 35 -4.21 20.18 -0.74
CA GLN A 35 -2.79 20.06 -1.08
C GLN A 35 -2.13 21.44 -1.08
N MET A 36 -0.89 21.49 -0.61
CA MET A 36 -0.10 22.73 -0.59
C MET A 36 0.13 23.29 -1.99
N VAL A 37 0.22 22.40 -2.99
CA VAL A 37 0.39 22.75 -4.41
C VAL A 37 -0.49 21.87 -5.28
N HIS A 38 -0.96 22.39 -6.43
CA HIS A 38 -1.73 21.61 -7.40
C HIS A 38 -0.84 20.63 -8.15
N ASP A 39 0.35 21.05 -8.56
CA ASP A 39 1.33 20.23 -9.26
C ASP A 39 2.48 19.87 -8.30
N ASN A 40 2.44 18.66 -7.75
CA ASN A 40 3.44 18.18 -6.80
C ASN A 40 4.66 17.64 -7.55
N LYS A 41 5.72 18.44 -7.60
CA LYS A 41 7.02 18.09 -8.23
C LYS A 41 8.04 17.49 -7.26
N SER A 42 7.64 17.16 -6.01
CA SER A 42 8.57 16.54 -5.06
C SER A 42 8.96 15.14 -5.50
N GLY A 43 10.24 14.78 -5.37
CA GLY A 43 10.79 13.50 -5.85
C GLY A 43 10.12 12.26 -5.25
N HIS A 44 9.46 12.39 -4.10
CA HIS A 44 8.74 11.30 -3.42
C HIS A 44 7.21 11.45 -3.47
N GLY A 45 6.68 12.47 -4.11
CA GLY A 45 5.25 12.72 -4.18
C GLY A 45 4.58 12.90 -2.81
N THR A 46 5.32 13.40 -1.79
CA THR A 46 4.80 13.57 -0.43
C THR A 46 3.61 14.51 -0.42
N GLY A 47 2.49 14.05 0.13
CA GLY A 47 1.21 14.75 0.10
C GLY A 47 1.09 15.86 1.14
N PHE A 48 1.99 16.84 1.14
CA PHE A 48 1.86 18.02 2.01
C PHE A 48 0.57 18.76 1.74
N THR A 49 -0.13 19.12 2.81
CA THR A 49 -1.25 20.07 2.78
C THR A 49 -0.77 21.44 3.23
N VAL A 50 -1.65 22.43 3.16
CA VAL A 50 -1.40 23.73 3.81
C VAL A 50 -1.11 23.52 5.30
N SER A 51 -0.19 24.32 5.88
CA SER A 51 0.12 24.27 7.30
C SER A 51 -1.04 24.80 8.14
N ILE A 52 -1.14 24.34 9.39
CA ILE A 52 -2.28 24.62 10.27
C ILE A 52 -1.88 25.12 11.66
N GLU A 53 -2.82 25.81 12.29
CA GLU A 53 -2.86 26.11 13.73
C GLU A 53 -4.20 25.71 14.33
N ALA A 54 -4.27 25.47 15.64
CA ALA A 54 -5.54 25.44 16.35
C ALA A 54 -6.23 26.81 16.30
N ALA A 55 -7.54 26.85 16.03
CA ALA A 55 -8.28 28.11 15.96
C ALA A 55 -8.30 28.88 17.31
N THR A 56 -8.07 28.19 18.41
CA THR A 56 -8.09 28.76 19.76
C THR A 56 -7.11 28.08 20.71
N GLY A 57 -6.69 28.81 21.74
CA GLY A 57 -5.88 28.27 22.85
C GLY A 57 -4.41 28.08 22.50
N ILE A 58 -3.90 28.88 21.61
CA ILE A 58 -2.49 29.01 21.24
C ILE A 58 -2.02 30.45 21.44
N THR A 59 -0.70 30.65 21.47
CA THR A 59 -0.07 31.98 21.50
C THR A 59 0.50 32.28 20.12
N THR A 60 1.80 32.08 19.89
CA THR A 60 2.45 32.31 18.59
C THR A 60 2.42 31.07 17.69
N GLY A 61 1.94 29.92 18.17
CA GLY A 61 1.83 28.67 17.42
C GLY A 61 3.08 27.80 17.42
N ILE A 62 4.28 28.39 17.56
CA ILE A 62 5.55 27.65 17.41
C ILE A 62 6.00 26.91 18.68
N SER A 63 5.51 27.27 19.87
CA SER A 63 5.92 26.62 21.10
C SER A 63 5.56 25.12 21.08
N ALA A 64 6.26 24.30 21.87
CA ALA A 64 5.94 22.88 21.97
C ALA A 64 4.50 22.66 22.47
N ALA A 65 4.01 23.52 23.35
CA ALA A 65 2.64 23.49 23.85
C ALA A 65 1.62 23.85 22.76
N ASP A 66 1.85 24.91 22.00
CA ASP A 66 0.96 25.34 20.91
C ASP A 66 0.88 24.28 19.79
N ARG A 67 2.04 23.73 19.39
CA ARG A 67 2.08 22.65 18.40
C ARG A 67 1.37 21.38 18.88
N ALA A 68 1.58 21.00 20.14
CA ALA A 68 0.87 19.87 20.74
C ALA A 68 -0.65 20.11 20.78
N ARG A 69 -1.08 21.35 21.10
CA ARG A 69 -2.48 21.74 21.06
C ARG A 69 -3.07 21.64 19.66
N THR A 70 -2.41 22.19 18.67
CA THR A 70 -2.83 22.14 17.26
C THR A 70 -3.00 20.68 16.79
N ILE A 71 -2.02 19.84 17.06
CA ILE A 71 -2.07 18.41 16.73
C ILE A 71 -3.23 17.71 17.47
N ALA A 72 -3.38 17.95 18.77
CA ALA A 72 -4.44 17.33 19.56
C ALA A 72 -5.84 17.72 19.04
N VAL A 73 -6.04 18.98 18.66
CA VAL A 73 -7.31 19.47 18.09
C VAL A 73 -7.57 18.82 16.74
N ALA A 74 -6.60 18.87 15.81
CA ALA A 74 -6.75 18.30 14.46
C ALA A 74 -6.95 16.78 14.47
N SER A 75 -6.38 16.06 15.46
CA SER A 75 -6.46 14.62 15.57
C SER A 75 -7.74 14.09 16.22
N LYS A 76 -8.59 14.92 16.80
CA LYS A 76 -9.87 14.47 17.40
C LYS A 76 -10.72 13.73 16.36
N ALA A 77 -11.41 12.67 16.79
CA ALA A 77 -12.27 11.87 15.91
C ALA A 77 -13.31 12.74 15.16
N ARG A 78 -13.87 13.74 15.85
CA ARG A 78 -14.89 14.68 15.34
C ARG A 78 -14.35 16.09 15.08
N ALA A 79 -13.05 16.24 14.78
CA ALA A 79 -12.48 17.52 14.42
C ALA A 79 -13.14 18.09 13.15
N LYS A 80 -13.38 19.40 13.13
CA LYS A 80 -14.00 20.13 12.02
C LYS A 80 -13.05 21.16 11.46
N ALA A 81 -13.28 21.62 10.25
CA ALA A 81 -12.48 22.68 9.60
C ALA A 81 -12.42 23.96 10.45
N SER A 82 -13.50 24.29 11.18
CA SER A 82 -13.55 25.44 12.08
C SER A 82 -12.67 25.34 13.33
N ASP A 83 -12.15 24.15 13.64
CA ASP A 83 -11.29 23.93 14.81
C ASP A 83 -9.83 24.32 14.54
N ILE A 84 -9.50 24.56 13.27
CA ILE A 84 -8.17 24.92 12.80
C ILE A 84 -8.19 26.15 11.91
N VAL A 85 -7.05 26.80 11.77
CA VAL A 85 -6.79 27.90 10.84
C VAL A 85 -5.52 27.61 10.03
N SER A 86 -5.36 28.28 8.91
CA SER A 86 -4.17 28.22 8.05
C SER A 86 -3.72 29.65 7.69
N PRO A 87 -2.42 29.90 7.52
CA PRO A 87 -1.29 29.00 7.74
C PRO A 87 -0.96 28.79 9.22
N GLY A 88 0.00 27.89 9.52
CA GLY A 88 0.45 27.64 10.88
C GLY A 88 1.79 26.87 10.95
N HIS A 89 2.11 26.33 12.12
CA HIS A 89 3.40 25.71 12.41
C HIS A 89 3.34 24.18 12.49
N ILE A 90 2.21 23.57 12.16
CA ILE A 90 2.10 22.12 11.95
C ILE A 90 1.81 21.86 10.48
N PHE A 91 2.50 20.88 9.93
CA PHE A 91 2.45 20.51 8.52
C PHE A 91 1.74 19.15 8.38
N PRO A 92 0.44 19.15 8.04
CA PRO A 92 -0.25 17.89 7.77
C PRO A 92 0.27 17.25 6.48
N VAL A 93 0.42 15.94 6.50
CA VAL A 93 0.82 15.13 5.35
C VAL A 93 -0.24 14.06 5.13
N ARG A 94 -0.86 14.08 3.95
CA ARG A 94 -1.93 13.16 3.60
C ARG A 94 -1.37 11.80 3.21
N ALA A 95 -1.76 10.76 3.96
CA ALA A 95 -1.49 9.37 3.61
C ALA A 95 -2.35 8.91 2.43
N VAL A 96 -1.80 8.04 1.60
CA VAL A 96 -2.52 7.40 0.49
C VAL A 96 -3.47 6.34 1.06
N PRO A 97 -4.72 6.21 0.54
CA PRO A 97 -5.61 5.11 0.89
C PRO A 97 -4.94 3.75 0.70
N GLY A 98 -5.22 2.80 1.61
CA GLY A 98 -4.55 1.51 1.65
C GLY A 98 -3.26 1.48 2.49
N GLY A 99 -2.74 2.64 2.90
CA GLY A 99 -1.58 2.71 3.79
C GLY A 99 -0.31 2.14 3.17
N VAL A 100 0.51 1.45 3.97
CA VAL A 100 1.79 0.87 3.49
C VAL A 100 1.63 -0.18 2.39
N LEU A 101 0.42 -0.73 2.21
CA LEU A 101 0.15 -1.67 1.12
C LEU A 101 0.01 -0.96 -0.24
N SER A 102 -0.35 0.32 -0.25
CA SER A 102 -0.42 1.15 -1.47
C SER A 102 0.87 1.95 -1.69
N ARG A 103 1.42 2.55 -0.64
CA ARG A 103 2.65 3.34 -0.70
C ARG A 103 3.53 3.04 0.50
N THR A 104 4.76 2.62 0.26
CA THR A 104 5.72 2.19 1.29
C THR A 104 6.39 3.36 2.03
N GLY A 105 5.60 4.39 2.38
CA GLY A 105 6.05 5.62 3.03
C GLY A 105 5.87 5.60 4.54
N HIS A 106 6.66 6.42 5.25
CA HIS A 106 6.51 6.59 6.70
C HIS A 106 5.21 7.31 7.08
N THR A 107 4.66 8.14 6.20
CA THR A 107 3.33 8.75 6.36
C THR A 107 2.26 7.68 6.48
N GLU A 108 2.25 6.74 5.54
CA GLU A 108 1.33 5.60 5.52
C GLU A 108 1.59 4.68 6.71
N GLY A 109 2.85 4.36 6.98
CA GLY A 109 3.23 3.50 8.10
C GLY A 109 2.77 4.04 9.45
N SER A 110 2.89 5.32 9.66
CA SER A 110 2.49 5.95 10.93
C SER A 110 0.96 5.99 11.12
N THR A 111 0.19 6.27 10.07
CA THR A 111 -1.28 6.20 10.12
C THR A 111 -1.78 4.76 10.29
N ASP A 112 -1.15 3.78 9.63
CA ASP A 112 -1.44 2.36 9.81
C ASP A 112 -1.18 1.89 11.24
N LEU A 113 -0.07 2.28 11.85
CA LEU A 113 0.24 1.94 13.24
C LEU A 113 -0.81 2.52 14.20
N CYS A 114 -1.28 3.75 13.97
CA CYS A 114 -2.37 4.33 14.76
C CYS A 114 -3.67 3.53 14.59
N ARG A 115 -4.06 3.21 13.36
CA ARG A 115 -5.25 2.40 13.07
C ARG A 115 -5.18 1.01 13.73
N LEU A 116 -4.05 0.32 13.58
CA LEU A 116 -3.83 -1.00 14.18
C LEU A 116 -3.84 -0.98 15.72
N ALA A 117 -3.46 0.15 16.31
CA ALA A 117 -3.55 0.39 17.75
C ALA A 117 -4.95 0.82 18.23
N GLY A 118 -5.96 0.89 17.35
CA GLY A 118 -7.30 1.35 17.67
C GLY A 118 -7.42 2.85 17.98
N LEU A 119 -6.45 3.64 17.47
CA LEU A 119 -6.41 5.09 17.59
C LEU A 119 -6.93 5.76 16.31
N THR A 120 -7.11 7.09 16.36
CA THR A 120 -7.40 7.87 15.15
C THR A 120 -6.23 7.76 14.16
N GLU A 121 -6.53 7.70 12.86
CA GLU A 121 -5.52 7.60 11.80
C GLU A 121 -4.76 8.93 11.63
N SER A 122 -4.07 9.32 12.69
CA SER A 122 -3.27 10.54 12.78
C SER A 122 -2.04 10.29 13.63
N ALA A 123 -0.86 10.61 13.11
CA ALA A 123 0.41 10.39 13.81
C ALA A 123 1.35 11.58 13.65
N VAL A 124 2.02 11.95 14.72
CA VAL A 124 3.12 12.91 14.64
C VAL A 124 4.36 12.18 14.16
N ILE A 125 4.99 12.70 13.13
CA ILE A 125 6.23 12.19 12.57
C ILE A 125 7.27 13.29 12.47
N CYS A 126 8.55 12.92 12.58
CA CYS A 126 9.66 13.85 12.47
C CYS A 126 10.88 13.07 12.01
N GLU A 127 11.60 13.60 11.03
CA GLU A 127 12.85 13.01 10.59
C GLU A 127 13.90 13.09 11.73
N VAL A 128 14.74 12.07 11.82
CA VAL A 128 15.87 12.07 12.76
C VAL A 128 17.13 12.47 12.02
N MET A 129 17.72 13.58 12.44
CA MET A 129 18.99 14.09 11.91
C MET A 129 20.11 13.93 12.93
N ASN A 130 21.32 13.73 12.44
CA ASN A 130 22.55 13.79 13.22
C ASN A 130 22.82 15.23 13.72
N GLU A 131 23.79 15.38 14.64
CA GLU A 131 24.15 16.70 15.19
C GLU A 131 24.78 17.62 14.15
N ASP A 132 25.41 17.06 13.14
CA ASP A 132 25.98 17.77 11.99
C ASP A 132 24.95 18.18 10.92
N GLY A 133 23.67 17.88 11.13
CA GLY A 133 22.56 18.18 10.20
C GLY A 133 22.37 17.14 9.10
N THR A 134 23.17 16.10 9.02
CA THR A 134 22.98 15.01 8.07
C THR A 134 21.84 14.07 8.52
N MET A 135 21.24 13.33 7.59
CA MET A 135 20.17 12.38 7.92
C MET A 135 20.73 11.18 8.69
N ALA A 136 20.14 10.87 9.84
CA ALA A 136 20.45 9.66 10.58
C ALA A 136 20.07 8.41 9.75
N ARG A 137 20.99 7.47 9.63
CA ARG A 137 20.80 6.20 8.92
C ARG A 137 20.80 5.03 9.92
N LYS A 138 20.59 3.81 9.43
CA LYS A 138 20.32 2.60 10.22
C LYS A 138 21.17 2.51 11.51
N LYS A 139 22.49 2.68 11.43
CA LYS A 139 23.39 2.59 12.61
C LYS A 139 23.06 3.68 13.64
N ALA A 140 23.02 4.94 13.20
CA ALA A 140 22.71 6.08 14.07
C ALA A 140 21.30 5.96 14.67
N LEU A 141 20.31 5.45 13.91
CA LEU A 141 18.95 5.23 14.40
C LEU A 141 18.89 4.13 15.46
N ILE A 142 19.66 3.06 15.33
CA ILE A 142 19.76 2.02 16.37
C ILE A 142 20.35 2.61 17.66
N ASP A 143 21.42 3.40 17.55
CA ASP A 143 22.05 4.04 18.69
C ASP A 143 21.11 5.07 19.34
N PHE A 144 20.41 5.86 18.54
CA PHE A 144 19.36 6.79 18.97
C PHE A 144 18.24 6.06 19.73
N SER A 145 17.74 4.96 19.18
CA SER A 145 16.67 4.17 19.77
C SER A 145 17.10 3.62 21.16
N LYS A 146 18.31 3.12 21.30
CA LYS A 146 18.86 2.65 22.58
C LYS A 146 19.04 3.80 23.57
N LYS A 147 19.64 4.92 23.14
CA LYS A 147 19.89 6.09 23.98
C LYS A 147 18.60 6.65 24.59
N HIS A 148 17.52 6.64 23.83
CA HIS A 148 16.25 7.23 24.23
C HIS A 148 15.17 6.21 24.60
N ASN A 149 15.53 4.92 24.70
CA ASN A 149 14.60 3.82 24.99
C ASN A 149 13.38 3.81 24.04
N LEU A 150 13.62 3.98 22.76
CA LEU A 150 12.59 3.98 21.72
C LEU A 150 12.54 2.63 21.00
N ARG A 151 11.37 2.23 20.56
CA ARG A 151 11.22 1.06 19.68
C ARG A 151 11.60 1.43 18.26
N ILE A 152 12.16 0.48 17.53
CA ILE A 152 12.51 0.62 16.12
C ILE A 152 11.86 -0.52 15.32
N GLY A 153 11.33 -0.21 14.16
CA GLY A 153 10.74 -1.16 13.23
C GLY A 153 11.00 -0.74 11.79
N THR A 154 10.61 -1.57 10.84
CA THR A 154 10.75 -1.29 9.42
C THR A 154 9.38 -1.26 8.73
N ILE A 155 9.26 -0.49 7.65
CA ILE A 155 8.04 -0.51 6.80
C ILE A 155 7.81 -1.91 6.23
N ALA A 156 8.88 -2.66 5.90
CA ALA A 156 8.78 -4.03 5.40
C ALA A 156 8.10 -4.97 6.43
N ASP A 157 8.46 -4.86 7.70
CA ASP A 157 7.83 -5.65 8.76
C ASP A 157 6.36 -5.30 8.94
N LEU A 158 6.01 -4.01 8.84
CA LEU A 158 4.62 -3.56 8.90
C LEU A 158 3.79 -4.07 7.72
N ILE A 159 4.35 -4.04 6.51
CA ILE A 159 3.72 -4.62 5.32
C ILE A 159 3.45 -6.11 5.56
N ASN A 160 4.45 -6.86 5.98
CA ASN A 160 4.31 -8.28 6.29
C ASN A 160 3.22 -8.52 7.36
N TYR A 161 3.25 -7.74 8.44
CA TYR A 161 2.25 -7.84 9.49
C TYR A 161 0.83 -7.65 8.94
N ARG A 162 0.60 -6.61 8.12
CA ARG A 162 -0.71 -6.34 7.53
C ARG A 162 -1.16 -7.43 6.57
N ILE A 163 -0.25 -7.91 5.70
CA ILE A 163 -0.53 -9.02 4.77
C ILE A 163 -0.97 -10.29 5.50
N PHE A 164 -0.38 -10.58 6.66
CA PHE A 164 -0.70 -11.79 7.42
C PHE A 164 -1.95 -11.65 8.30
N ASN A 165 -2.26 -10.45 8.79
CA ASN A 165 -3.29 -10.24 9.80
C ASN A 165 -4.56 -9.54 9.27
N GLU A 166 -4.52 -8.93 8.08
CA GLU A 166 -5.68 -8.28 7.47
C GLU A 166 -6.19 -9.05 6.26
N GLN A 167 -7.50 -9.09 6.07
CA GLN A 167 -8.09 -9.62 4.85
C GLN A 167 -8.27 -8.47 3.85
N THR A 168 -7.37 -8.39 2.87
CA THR A 168 -7.39 -7.33 1.85
C THR A 168 -8.14 -7.72 0.58
N VAL A 169 -8.50 -8.99 0.44
CA VAL A 169 -9.19 -9.53 -0.74
C VAL A 169 -10.46 -10.25 -0.32
N LYS A 170 -11.58 -9.94 -0.96
CA LYS A 170 -12.89 -10.53 -0.67
C LYS A 170 -13.45 -11.23 -1.90
N ARG A 171 -13.87 -12.49 -1.74
CA ARG A 171 -14.62 -13.18 -2.79
C ARG A 171 -16.00 -12.53 -2.97
N VAL A 172 -16.30 -12.08 -4.20
CA VAL A 172 -17.57 -11.43 -4.54
C VAL A 172 -18.56 -12.43 -5.09
N GLU A 173 -18.15 -13.23 -6.09
CA GLU A 173 -19.05 -14.11 -6.81
C GLU A 173 -18.34 -15.39 -7.26
N ARG A 174 -19.12 -16.45 -7.48
CA ARG A 174 -18.65 -17.70 -8.08
C ARG A 174 -19.74 -18.27 -9.00
N LYS A 175 -19.36 -18.54 -10.26
CA LYS A 175 -20.25 -19.19 -11.25
C LYS A 175 -19.52 -20.31 -11.97
N SER A 176 -20.26 -21.32 -12.39
CA SER A 176 -19.75 -22.32 -13.33
C SER A 176 -19.96 -21.80 -14.75
N VAL A 177 -18.88 -21.77 -15.54
CA VAL A 177 -18.89 -21.29 -16.92
C VAL A 177 -18.42 -22.41 -17.87
N LYS A 178 -19.00 -22.45 -19.05
CA LYS A 178 -18.55 -23.32 -20.13
C LYS A 178 -17.75 -22.49 -21.13
N THR A 179 -16.55 -22.90 -21.41
CA THR A 179 -15.64 -22.27 -22.38
C THR A 179 -15.34 -23.27 -23.50
N GLU A 180 -14.70 -22.86 -24.58
CA GLU A 180 -14.22 -23.76 -25.63
C GLU A 180 -13.17 -24.77 -25.11
N TYR A 181 -12.46 -24.43 -24.01
CA TYR A 181 -11.47 -25.28 -23.36
C TYR A 181 -12.03 -26.12 -22.19
N GLY A 182 -13.36 -26.17 -22.06
CA GLY A 182 -14.05 -26.98 -21.05
C GLY A 182 -14.77 -26.15 -19.99
N LYS A 183 -15.23 -26.84 -18.93
CA LYS A 183 -15.98 -26.26 -17.84
C LYS A 183 -15.07 -25.80 -16.71
N PHE A 184 -15.20 -24.56 -16.28
CA PHE A 184 -14.46 -23.94 -15.18
C PHE A 184 -15.40 -23.30 -14.17
N ASN A 185 -14.95 -23.13 -12.93
CA ASN A 185 -15.55 -22.20 -11.98
C ASN A 185 -14.87 -20.85 -12.13
N LEU A 186 -15.62 -19.83 -12.53
CA LEU A 186 -15.22 -18.45 -12.55
C LEU A 186 -15.50 -17.86 -11.16
N ILE A 187 -14.49 -17.26 -10.54
CA ILE A 187 -14.60 -16.66 -9.21
C ILE A 187 -14.05 -15.25 -9.29
N LEU A 188 -14.82 -14.30 -8.79
CA LEU A 188 -14.42 -12.90 -8.71
C LEU A 188 -13.97 -12.56 -7.30
N TYR A 189 -12.84 -11.91 -7.19
CA TYR A 189 -12.28 -11.38 -5.95
C TYR A 189 -12.10 -9.87 -6.07
N LYS A 190 -12.62 -9.13 -5.10
CA LYS A 190 -12.41 -7.70 -4.96
C LYS A 190 -11.19 -7.45 -4.08
N ASP A 191 -10.20 -6.73 -4.61
CA ASP A 191 -9.12 -6.15 -3.82
C ASP A 191 -9.64 -4.88 -3.14
N LEU A 192 -9.57 -4.85 -1.81
CA LEU A 192 -10.09 -3.74 -0.99
C LEU A 192 -9.09 -2.59 -0.84
N ILE A 193 -7.84 -2.80 -1.26
CA ILE A 193 -6.77 -1.80 -1.21
C ILE A 193 -6.77 -0.95 -2.49
N PHE A 194 -6.80 -1.63 -3.64
CA PHE A 194 -6.70 -0.99 -4.95
C PHE A 194 -8.04 -0.80 -5.65
N ASP A 195 -9.13 -1.29 -5.04
CA ASP A 195 -10.48 -1.30 -5.62
C ASP A 195 -10.58 -2.07 -6.95
N GLU A 196 -9.66 -2.99 -7.19
CA GLU A 196 -9.55 -3.83 -8.38
C GLU A 196 -10.38 -5.12 -8.24
N THR A 197 -10.67 -5.77 -9.38
CA THR A 197 -11.36 -7.07 -9.39
C THR A 197 -10.51 -8.11 -10.08
N HIS A 198 -10.04 -9.08 -9.33
CA HIS A 198 -9.27 -10.20 -9.85
C HIS A 198 -10.18 -11.37 -10.25
N ILE A 199 -9.79 -12.08 -11.29
CA ILE A 199 -10.54 -13.20 -11.84
C ILE A 199 -9.78 -14.50 -11.58
N VAL A 200 -10.47 -15.49 -11.05
CA VAL A 200 -9.93 -16.84 -10.88
C VAL A 200 -10.75 -17.82 -11.72
N LEU A 201 -10.07 -18.58 -12.57
CA LEU A 201 -10.63 -19.75 -13.25
C LEU A 201 -10.12 -21.01 -12.55
N GLN A 202 -11.02 -21.78 -11.95
CA GLN A 202 -10.68 -22.99 -11.21
C GLN A 202 -11.29 -24.20 -11.91
N LYS A 203 -10.49 -25.25 -12.12
CA LYS A 203 -10.95 -26.58 -12.54
C LYS A 203 -10.62 -27.62 -11.48
N GLY A 204 -11.55 -28.55 -11.30
CA GLY A 204 -11.39 -29.64 -10.34
C GLY A 204 -11.47 -29.20 -8.87
N LYS A 205 -11.35 -30.18 -7.96
CA LYS A 205 -11.31 -29.95 -6.52
C LYS A 205 -9.86 -29.72 -6.08
N ILE A 206 -9.59 -28.55 -5.51
CA ILE A 206 -8.27 -28.20 -4.99
C ILE A 206 -8.20 -28.65 -3.53
N THR A 207 -7.15 -29.36 -3.17
CA THR A 207 -6.90 -29.84 -1.80
C THR A 207 -5.48 -29.54 -1.38
N LYS A 208 -5.24 -29.40 -0.08
CA LYS A 208 -3.92 -29.03 0.50
C LYS A 208 -2.79 -30.01 0.13
N ASN A 209 -3.10 -31.28 -0.07
CA ASN A 209 -2.10 -32.35 -0.22
C ASN A 209 -1.93 -32.83 -1.67
N SER A 210 -2.43 -32.10 -2.63
CA SER A 210 -2.39 -32.50 -4.03
C SER A 210 -1.77 -31.43 -4.91
N PRO A 211 -0.67 -31.74 -5.63
CA PRO A 211 -0.06 -30.79 -6.57
C PRO A 211 -1.11 -30.21 -7.50
N THR A 212 -1.07 -28.92 -7.74
CA THR A 212 -2.06 -28.20 -8.51
C THR A 212 -1.36 -27.25 -9.47
N LEU A 213 -1.71 -27.31 -10.75
CA LEU A 213 -1.22 -26.35 -11.73
C LEU A 213 -1.79 -24.98 -11.40
N VAL A 214 -0.93 -24.00 -11.30
CA VAL A 214 -1.31 -22.60 -11.04
C VAL A 214 -0.65 -21.70 -12.07
N ARG A 215 -1.45 -20.90 -12.74
CA ARG A 215 -0.99 -19.81 -13.59
C ARG A 215 -1.41 -18.50 -12.97
N VAL A 216 -0.45 -17.61 -12.75
CA VAL A 216 -0.71 -16.23 -12.37
C VAL A 216 -0.31 -15.35 -13.54
N GLN A 217 -1.24 -14.52 -14.00
CA GLN A 217 -1.03 -13.64 -15.14
C GLN A 217 -1.65 -12.28 -14.87
N GLN A 218 -0.92 -11.22 -15.16
CA GLN A 218 -1.51 -9.91 -15.32
C GLN A 218 -2.21 -9.88 -16.68
N SER A 219 -3.49 -9.51 -16.69
CA SER A 219 -4.23 -9.39 -17.94
C SER A 219 -3.57 -8.36 -18.85
N ASN A 220 -3.36 -8.74 -20.10
CA ASN A 220 -2.85 -7.85 -21.12
C ASN A 220 -3.78 -7.90 -22.33
N PHE A 221 -4.44 -6.80 -22.60
CA PHE A 221 -5.46 -6.73 -23.65
C PHE A 221 -4.95 -7.14 -25.04
N PHE A 222 -3.77 -6.66 -25.41
CA PHE A 222 -3.21 -6.93 -26.74
C PHE A 222 -2.76 -8.38 -26.88
N HIS A 223 -2.14 -8.93 -25.86
CA HIS A 223 -1.69 -10.32 -25.89
C HIS A 223 -2.84 -11.32 -25.69
N ASP A 224 -3.70 -11.09 -24.68
CA ASP A 224 -4.69 -12.08 -24.29
C ASP A 224 -5.96 -12.06 -25.14
N LEU A 225 -6.32 -10.90 -25.73
CA LEU A 225 -7.51 -10.76 -26.56
C LEU A 225 -7.18 -10.70 -28.05
N LEU A 226 -6.15 -9.95 -28.43
CA LEU A 226 -5.79 -9.74 -29.84
C LEU A 226 -4.70 -10.68 -30.34
N ASN A 227 -4.14 -11.53 -29.47
CA ASN A 227 -3.06 -12.47 -29.79
C ASN A 227 -1.85 -11.81 -30.46
N VAL A 228 -1.49 -10.58 -30.04
CA VAL A 228 -0.33 -9.88 -30.55
C VAL A 228 0.94 -10.57 -30.10
N ASN A 229 1.77 -11.02 -31.06
CA ASN A 229 2.93 -11.90 -30.80
C ASN A 229 4.21 -11.15 -30.39
N GLU A 230 4.24 -9.81 -30.50
CA GLU A 230 5.41 -8.98 -30.21
C GLU A 230 5.82 -8.98 -28.73
N PHE A 231 4.96 -9.46 -27.84
CA PHE A 231 5.27 -9.61 -26.40
C PHE A 231 6.14 -10.83 -26.06
N GLY A 232 6.61 -11.56 -27.08
CA GLY A 232 7.43 -12.75 -26.93
C GLY A 232 6.61 -14.03 -26.64
N ALA A 233 7.29 -15.16 -26.57
CA ALA A 233 6.66 -16.48 -26.31
C ALA A 233 6.19 -16.54 -24.85
N ARG A 234 5.04 -15.99 -24.56
CA ARG A 234 4.36 -16.14 -23.26
C ARG A 234 3.18 -17.10 -23.42
N TRP A 235 2.93 -17.91 -22.42
CA TRP A 235 1.71 -18.72 -22.37
C TRP A 235 0.50 -17.80 -22.31
N SER A 236 -0.39 -17.95 -23.29
CA SER A 236 -1.68 -17.26 -23.29
C SER A 236 -2.61 -17.81 -22.21
N VAL A 237 -3.65 -17.08 -21.85
CA VAL A 237 -4.72 -17.59 -20.99
C VAL A 237 -5.35 -18.85 -21.60
N SER A 238 -5.50 -18.87 -22.93
CA SER A 238 -6.03 -20.02 -23.71
C SER A 238 -5.18 -21.27 -23.53
N ASP A 239 -3.85 -21.16 -23.63
CA ASP A 239 -2.94 -22.30 -23.47
C ASP A 239 -2.94 -22.82 -22.04
N ALA A 240 -3.00 -21.92 -21.06
CA ALA A 240 -3.15 -22.29 -19.66
C ALA A 240 -4.49 -23.02 -19.41
N MET A 241 -5.58 -22.57 -20.03
CA MET A 241 -6.89 -23.22 -19.92
C MET A 241 -6.88 -24.62 -20.54
N LYS A 242 -6.27 -24.80 -21.73
CA LYS A 242 -6.10 -26.11 -22.37
C LYS A 242 -5.33 -27.06 -21.45
N LYS A 243 -4.16 -26.62 -20.97
CA LYS A 243 -3.30 -27.43 -20.11
C LYS A 243 -3.97 -27.85 -18.81
N ILE A 244 -4.68 -26.94 -18.15
CA ILE A 244 -5.43 -27.22 -16.94
C ILE A 244 -6.64 -28.13 -17.23
N ASN A 245 -7.26 -27.99 -18.40
CA ASN A 245 -8.35 -28.89 -18.81
C ASN A 245 -7.85 -30.31 -19.01
N GLU A 246 -6.72 -30.51 -19.68
CA GLU A 246 -6.06 -31.82 -19.85
C GLU A 246 -5.68 -32.44 -18.50
N ALA A 247 -5.11 -31.64 -17.59
CA ALA A 247 -4.74 -32.10 -16.25
C ALA A 247 -5.94 -32.37 -15.33
N GLY A 248 -7.16 -31.92 -15.71
CA GLY A 248 -8.39 -32.10 -14.93
C GLY A 248 -8.45 -31.24 -13.67
N LYS A 249 -7.35 -30.56 -13.29
CA LYS A 249 -7.24 -29.75 -12.06
C LYS A 249 -6.24 -28.62 -12.23
N GLY A 250 -6.62 -27.41 -11.79
CA GLY A 250 -5.74 -26.25 -11.79
C GLY A 250 -6.46 -24.93 -11.53
N ILE A 251 -5.66 -23.88 -11.46
CA ILE A 251 -6.12 -22.52 -11.20
C ILE A 251 -5.41 -21.55 -12.16
N ILE A 252 -6.16 -20.64 -12.74
CA ILE A 252 -5.65 -19.43 -13.41
C ILE A 252 -6.09 -18.25 -12.60
N LEU A 253 -5.15 -17.44 -12.15
CA LEU A 253 -5.41 -16.14 -11.52
C LEU A 253 -5.03 -15.05 -12.50
N LEU A 254 -6.04 -14.31 -12.95
CA LEU A 254 -5.86 -13.09 -13.72
C LEU A 254 -5.92 -11.91 -12.75
N ILE A 255 -4.78 -11.26 -12.59
CA ILE A 255 -4.69 -10.04 -11.79
C ILE A 255 -5.05 -8.89 -12.73
N ASP A 256 -6.14 -8.20 -12.40
CA ASP A 256 -6.45 -6.91 -12.99
C ASP A 256 -5.57 -5.88 -12.30
N GLY A 257 -4.76 -5.17 -13.04
CA GLY A 257 -4.04 -3.99 -12.61
C GLY A 257 -4.47 -2.87 -13.52
N GLU A 258 -4.36 -1.63 -13.12
CA GLU A 258 -4.57 -0.50 -14.04
C GLU A 258 -3.74 -0.73 -15.31
N SER A 259 -4.29 -1.47 -16.24
CA SER A 259 -3.72 -1.61 -17.56
C SER A 259 -3.96 -0.29 -18.28
N ASN A 260 -3.00 0.61 -18.14
CA ASN A 260 -2.96 1.76 -19.03
C ASN A 260 -2.68 1.23 -20.44
N LYS A 261 -3.75 1.05 -21.23
CA LYS A 261 -3.67 0.53 -22.62
C LYS A 261 -2.65 1.28 -23.46
N VAL A 262 -2.39 2.55 -23.14
CA VAL A 262 -1.33 3.35 -23.79
C VAL A 262 0.05 2.84 -23.40
N ASN A 263 0.27 2.46 -22.15
CA ASN A 263 1.54 1.87 -21.72
C ASN A 263 1.73 0.48 -22.34
N GLU A 264 0.69 -0.36 -22.35
CA GLU A 264 0.73 -1.65 -23.04
C GLU A 264 1.02 -1.50 -24.54
N PHE A 265 0.39 -0.52 -25.21
CA PHE A 265 0.65 -0.22 -26.60
C PHE A 265 2.11 0.24 -26.85
N ASN A 266 2.65 1.08 -25.96
CA ASN A 266 4.03 1.52 -26.03
C ASN A 266 5.03 0.38 -25.79
N GLU A 267 4.66 -0.63 -24.99
CA GLU A 267 5.45 -1.85 -24.78
C GLU A 267 5.59 -2.69 -26.05
N ILE A 268 4.62 -2.69 -26.96
CA ILE A 268 4.72 -3.36 -28.26
C ILE A 268 5.96 -2.88 -29.04
N ASN A 269 6.23 -1.58 -28.98
CA ASN A 269 7.38 -0.98 -29.66
C ASN A 269 8.68 -1.05 -28.84
N ALA A 270 8.59 -1.22 -27.52
CA ALA A 270 9.73 -1.23 -26.62
C ALA A 270 10.29 -2.64 -26.35
N SER A 271 9.61 -3.70 -26.78
CA SER A 271 9.92 -5.11 -26.43
C SER A 271 11.26 -5.62 -26.97
N LYS A 272 12.00 -4.84 -27.75
CA LYS A 272 13.39 -5.15 -28.09
C LYS A 272 14.42 -4.80 -27.02
N LYS A 273 14.07 -4.10 -25.91
CA LYS A 273 15.09 -3.58 -24.98
C LYS A 273 14.84 -3.69 -23.46
N ARG A 274 13.66 -3.96 -22.93
CA ARG A 274 13.50 -4.14 -21.47
C ARG A 274 12.29 -5.00 -21.10
N ARG A 275 12.55 -6.14 -20.46
CA ARG A 275 11.56 -6.83 -19.63
C ARG A 275 11.29 -5.97 -18.39
N VAL A 276 10.21 -5.22 -18.36
CA VAL A 276 9.67 -4.69 -17.10
C VAL A 276 8.79 -5.80 -16.51
N SER A 277 9.43 -6.77 -15.89
CA SER A 277 8.74 -7.64 -14.97
C SER A 277 8.53 -6.86 -13.68
N ILE A 278 7.28 -6.72 -13.23
CA ILE A 278 7.05 -6.40 -11.82
C ILE A 278 7.75 -7.50 -11.03
N PRO A 279 8.63 -7.17 -10.09
CA PRO A 279 9.41 -8.18 -9.38
C PRO A 279 8.50 -9.25 -8.82
N ASN A 280 8.77 -10.52 -9.08
CA ASN A 280 8.04 -11.66 -8.51
C ASN A 280 7.99 -11.63 -6.97
N ASN A 281 8.79 -10.76 -6.35
CA ASN A 281 8.94 -10.56 -4.93
C ASN A 281 8.21 -9.32 -4.39
N ASP A 282 7.28 -8.67 -5.13
CA ASP A 282 6.48 -7.59 -4.55
C ASP A 282 5.63 -8.16 -3.39
N PRO A 283 5.87 -7.75 -2.13
CA PRO A 283 5.16 -8.27 -0.97
C PRO A 283 3.64 -8.15 -1.09
N ARG A 284 3.16 -7.14 -1.82
CA ARG A 284 1.73 -6.87 -2.06
C ARG A 284 1.10 -7.97 -2.91
N ARG A 285 1.80 -8.42 -3.97
CA ARG A 285 1.36 -9.55 -4.80
C ARG A 285 1.37 -10.87 -4.03
N ILE A 286 2.43 -11.11 -3.26
CA ILE A 286 2.53 -12.30 -2.42
C ILE A 286 1.40 -12.31 -1.38
N GLY A 287 1.04 -11.16 -0.83
CA GLY A 287 -0.06 -11.02 0.10
C GLY A 287 -1.42 -11.32 -0.51
N ALA A 288 -1.72 -10.74 -1.67
CA ALA A 288 -2.94 -11.02 -2.41
C ALA A 288 -3.03 -12.51 -2.80
N LEU A 289 -1.94 -13.10 -3.29
CA LEU A 289 -1.88 -14.53 -3.60
C LEU A 289 -2.11 -15.39 -2.37
N LYS A 290 -1.48 -15.10 -1.23
CA LYS A 290 -1.69 -15.82 0.03
C LYS A 290 -3.13 -15.73 0.51
N GLN A 291 -3.77 -14.59 0.36
CA GLN A 291 -5.17 -14.41 0.76
C GLN A 291 -6.16 -15.04 -0.23
N LEU A 292 -5.90 -14.95 -1.55
CA LEU A 292 -6.71 -15.59 -2.58
C LEU A 292 -6.71 -17.13 -2.46
N PHE A 293 -5.55 -17.69 -2.18
CA PHE A 293 -5.39 -19.12 -1.99
C PHE A 293 -5.60 -19.57 -0.54
N GLY A 294 -5.91 -18.63 0.36
CA GLY A 294 -6.29 -18.72 1.78
C GLY A 294 -5.95 -20.03 2.45
N ASN A 295 -5.44 -20.10 3.63
CA ASN A 295 -5.23 -21.34 4.41
C ASN A 295 -4.69 -22.60 3.67
N MET A 296 -4.17 -22.44 2.45
CA MET A 296 -3.34 -23.42 1.79
C MET A 296 -1.96 -23.36 2.43
N SER A 297 -1.86 -23.86 3.66
CA SER A 297 -0.70 -23.78 4.56
C SER A 297 0.58 -24.45 4.04
N ASN A 298 0.66 -24.85 2.77
CA ASN A 298 1.83 -25.47 2.15
C ASN A 298 2.00 -25.05 0.68
N PHE A 299 1.80 -23.75 0.35
CA PHE A 299 2.30 -23.25 -0.91
C PHE A 299 3.80 -22.95 -0.75
N SER A 300 4.65 -23.93 -1.07
CA SER A 300 6.06 -23.62 -1.33
C SER A 300 6.17 -22.91 -2.68
N ALA A 301 7.04 -21.91 -2.76
CA ALA A 301 7.34 -21.20 -4.00
C ALA A 301 7.88 -22.12 -5.12
N GLU A 302 8.25 -23.34 -4.78
CA GLU A 302 8.75 -24.38 -5.68
C GLU A 302 7.69 -24.96 -6.63
N ASN A 303 6.41 -24.68 -6.40
CA ASN A 303 5.30 -25.15 -7.26
C ASN A 303 4.85 -24.10 -8.29
N PHE A 304 5.53 -22.97 -8.38
CA PHE A 304 5.30 -22.00 -9.44
C PHE A 304 6.15 -22.34 -10.65
N VAL A 305 5.54 -22.87 -11.69
CA VAL A 305 6.14 -22.81 -13.03
C VAL A 305 5.94 -21.40 -13.51
N ALA A 306 6.91 -20.52 -13.21
CA ALA A 306 7.05 -19.22 -13.81
C ALA A 306 8.01 -19.38 -14.99
N ASP A 307 7.48 -19.41 -16.20
CA ASP A 307 8.23 -19.14 -17.43
C ASP A 307 8.13 -17.65 -17.77
#